data_8f751fe4034cde7be3b81195e9c76e9b
#
_entry.id   8f751fe4034cde7be3b81195e9c76e9b
#
_cell.length_a   1.000
_cell.length_b   1.000
_cell.length_c   1.000
_cell.angle_alpha   90.00
_cell.angle_beta   90.00
_cell.angle_gamma   90.00
#
_symmetry.space_group_name_H-M   'P 1'
#
loop_
_entity.id
_entity.type
_entity.pdbx_description
1 polymer ?
#
loop_
_entity_poly.entity_id
_entity_poly.type
_entity_poly.pdbx_seq_one_letter_code
_entity_poly.pdbx_strand_id
1 'polypeptide(L)'
;MADIDVRKYGESVVVYEEVLSGEPWPDGFWSPMTSSRRVTEILRYLFLDKLKIEQYEVAKEILTADFIDEYELSILVDKAERPPEMNDGEFFYLLWNVFPEERPSDDELIIKAYTEVLSGKRKGFPRGYFLKNNHVEHRAVVCFRYLCEEVLKLDSEGICETFTMTYSIKILSKYKLKMLVDIVFDSLFHLMNAAYPELAGKLESYRVDKRRAENKGGKKSAD
;
A
#
# COMPACT_ATOMS: atom_id res chain seq x y z
N MET A 1 1.78 14.65 39.19
CA MET A 1 0.95 14.32 38.03
C MET A 1 0.80 15.60 37.22
N ALA A 2 1.19 15.58 35.94
CA ALA A 2 0.89 16.70 35.06
C ALA A 2 -0.64 16.82 34.94
N ASP A 3 -1.14 18.07 34.92
CA ASP A 3 -2.58 18.32 34.77
C ASP A 3 -3.00 17.97 33.35
N ILE A 4 -3.49 16.73 33.18
CA ILE A 4 -3.83 16.17 31.86
C ILE A 4 -5.14 16.82 31.41
N ASP A 5 -5.13 17.52 30.28
CA ASP A 5 -6.35 18.07 29.71
C ASP A 5 -7.19 16.97 29.03
N VAL A 6 -7.97 16.25 29.85
CA VAL A 6 -8.90 15.21 29.41
C VAL A 6 -9.92 15.72 28.38
N ARG A 7 -10.23 17.03 28.38
CA ARG A 7 -11.14 17.62 27.39
C ARG A 7 -10.54 17.63 25.99
N LYS A 8 -9.20 17.72 25.90
CA LYS A 8 -8.46 17.75 24.63
C LYS A 8 -8.24 16.35 24.05
N TYR A 9 -7.95 15.35 24.92
CA TYR A 9 -7.47 14.03 24.48
C TYR A 9 -8.34 12.84 24.92
N GLY A 10 -9.40 13.09 25.73
CA GLY A 10 -10.25 12.02 26.25
C GLY A 10 -9.66 11.27 27.45
N GLU A 11 -10.42 10.31 27.99
CA GLU A 11 -10.03 9.50 29.14
C GLU A 11 -8.91 8.51 28.83
N SER A 12 -8.67 8.19 27.57
CA SER A 12 -7.62 7.25 27.13
C SER A 12 -6.22 7.66 27.55
N VAL A 13 -5.99 8.95 27.70
CA VAL A 13 -4.70 9.50 28.09
C VAL A 13 -4.44 9.28 29.59
N VAL A 14 -5.47 9.33 30.42
CA VAL A 14 -5.35 9.04 31.87
C VAL A 14 -4.91 7.58 32.06
N VAL A 15 -5.58 6.66 31.38
CA VAL A 15 -5.22 5.23 31.39
C VAL A 15 -3.80 5.02 30.88
N TYR A 16 -3.40 5.74 29.82
CA TYR A 16 -2.06 5.62 29.28
C TYR A 16 -0.97 6.09 30.26
N GLU A 17 -1.19 7.15 31.01
CA GLU A 17 -0.25 7.58 32.07
C GLU A 17 -0.16 6.57 33.22
N GLU A 18 -1.26 5.90 33.56
CA GLU A 18 -1.25 4.79 34.51
C GLU A 18 -0.38 3.62 33.99
N VAL A 19 -0.51 3.29 32.70
CA VAL A 19 0.31 2.24 32.05
C VAL A 19 1.80 2.64 32.05
N LEU A 20 2.13 3.88 31.73
CA LEU A 20 3.52 4.39 31.83
C LEU A 20 4.07 4.37 33.25
N SER A 21 3.19 4.35 34.26
CA SER A 21 3.56 4.20 35.67
C SER A 21 3.68 2.74 36.13
N GLY A 22 3.46 1.79 35.22
CA GLY A 22 3.60 0.34 35.45
C GLY A 22 2.29 -0.40 35.69
N GLU A 23 1.13 0.25 35.57
CA GLU A 23 -0.16 -0.42 35.64
C GLU A 23 -0.48 -1.14 34.31
N PRO A 24 -1.14 -2.29 34.34
CA PRO A 24 -1.54 -2.98 33.11
C PRO A 24 -2.69 -2.24 32.41
N TRP A 25 -2.79 -2.44 31.09
CA TRP A 25 -3.95 -1.96 30.34
C TRP A 25 -5.24 -2.59 30.90
N PRO A 26 -6.29 -1.79 31.17
CA PRO A 26 -7.56 -2.33 31.71
C PRO A 26 -8.23 -3.31 30.75
N ASP A 27 -8.91 -4.33 31.29
CA ASP A 27 -9.69 -5.28 30.52
C ASP A 27 -10.74 -4.56 29.67
N GLY A 28 -10.84 -4.93 28.40
CA GLY A 28 -11.81 -4.34 27.45
C GLY A 28 -11.48 -2.91 26.99
N PHE A 29 -10.37 -2.33 27.44
CA PHE A 29 -9.95 -1.01 26.98
C PHE A 29 -9.83 -0.94 25.45
N TRP A 30 -9.23 -1.94 24.81
CA TRP A 30 -9.03 -2.03 23.38
C TRP A 30 -10.21 -2.70 22.64
N SER A 31 -11.42 -2.17 22.76
CA SER A 31 -12.55 -2.68 21.99
C SER A 31 -12.48 -2.27 20.53
N PRO A 32 -12.95 -3.08 19.57
CA PRO A 32 -12.90 -2.76 18.14
C PRO A 32 -13.54 -1.41 17.77
N MET A 33 -14.58 -1.00 18.51
CA MET A 33 -15.29 0.25 18.24
C MET A 33 -14.53 1.51 18.66
N THR A 34 -13.55 1.39 19.57
CA THR A 34 -12.88 2.54 20.19
C THR A 34 -11.38 2.55 19.96
N SER A 35 -10.79 1.44 19.50
CA SER A 35 -9.32 1.29 19.37
C SER A 35 -8.68 2.37 18.50
N SER A 36 -9.20 2.63 17.31
CA SER A 36 -8.63 3.63 16.40
C SER A 36 -8.61 5.04 17.01
N ARG A 37 -9.74 5.45 17.63
CA ARG A 37 -9.82 6.74 18.32
C ARG A 37 -8.81 6.83 19.47
N ARG A 38 -8.72 5.78 20.30
CA ARG A 38 -7.80 5.75 21.46
C ARG A 38 -6.34 5.78 21.03
N VAL A 39 -5.97 5.07 19.96
CA VAL A 39 -4.64 5.17 19.35
C VAL A 39 -4.32 6.62 19.00
N THR A 40 -5.24 7.29 18.30
CA THR A 40 -5.05 8.70 17.91
C THR A 40 -4.92 9.62 19.13
N GLU A 41 -5.77 9.49 20.14
CA GLU A 41 -5.75 10.31 21.36
C GLU A 41 -4.42 10.16 22.10
N ILE A 42 -3.96 8.92 22.30
CA ILE A 42 -2.71 8.62 23.02
C ILE A 42 -1.49 9.13 22.25
N LEU A 43 -1.41 8.86 20.95
CA LEU A 43 -0.27 9.30 20.14
C LEU A 43 -0.18 10.83 20.06
N ARG A 44 -1.31 11.52 19.87
CA ARG A 44 -1.32 12.99 19.87
C ARG A 44 -0.90 13.56 21.21
N TYR A 45 -1.37 13.00 22.30
CA TYR A 45 -0.93 13.40 23.63
C TYR A 45 0.58 13.18 23.82
N LEU A 46 1.07 11.98 23.51
CA LEU A 46 2.47 11.61 23.66
C LEU A 46 3.37 12.58 22.88
N PHE A 47 3.13 12.73 21.59
CA PHE A 47 4.01 13.56 20.74
C PHE A 47 3.83 15.05 21.00
N LEU A 48 2.61 15.56 20.99
CA LEU A 48 2.36 17.02 21.02
C LEU A 48 2.41 17.63 22.43
N ASP A 49 1.91 16.91 23.46
CA ASP A 49 1.84 17.49 24.82
C ASP A 49 2.92 16.96 25.76
N LYS A 50 3.22 15.68 25.76
CA LYS A 50 4.23 15.12 26.68
C LYS A 50 5.65 15.38 26.17
N LEU A 51 5.94 15.10 24.90
CA LEU A 51 7.26 15.24 24.29
C LEU A 51 7.48 16.61 23.61
N LYS A 52 6.42 17.39 23.38
CA LYS A 52 6.46 18.69 22.70
C LYS A 52 7.08 18.62 21.30
N ILE A 53 6.79 17.55 20.55
CA ILE A 53 7.28 17.35 19.19
C ILE A 53 6.16 17.69 18.20
N GLU A 54 6.32 18.82 17.52
CA GLU A 54 5.36 19.38 16.57
C GLU A 54 5.76 19.16 15.10
N GLN A 55 6.94 18.57 14.85
CA GLN A 55 7.48 18.37 13.52
C GLN A 55 7.51 16.86 13.18
N TYR A 56 6.91 16.51 12.06
CA TYR A 56 6.81 15.11 11.58
C TYR A 56 8.17 14.44 11.44
N GLU A 57 9.16 15.10 10.81
CA GLU A 57 10.48 14.48 10.60
C GLU A 57 11.22 14.22 11.91
N VAL A 58 11.08 15.09 12.90
CA VAL A 58 11.63 14.85 14.24
C VAL A 58 10.96 13.67 14.92
N ALA A 59 9.62 13.60 14.85
CA ALA A 59 8.86 12.47 15.38
C ALA A 59 9.25 11.15 14.70
N LYS A 60 9.49 11.15 13.40
CA LYS A 60 9.88 10.00 12.61
C LYS A 60 11.29 9.49 12.94
N GLU A 61 12.24 10.38 13.21
CA GLU A 61 13.60 10.01 13.59
C GLU A 61 13.66 9.30 14.95
N ILE A 62 12.83 9.71 15.91
CA ILE A 62 12.82 9.11 17.25
C ILE A 62 11.97 7.85 17.35
N LEU A 63 11.02 7.62 16.42
CA LEU A 63 10.09 6.50 16.48
C LEU A 63 10.77 5.18 16.06
N THR A 64 11.61 4.69 16.93
CA THR A 64 12.35 3.42 16.80
C THR A 64 11.68 2.30 17.60
N ALA A 65 12.19 1.06 17.48
CA ALA A 65 11.74 -0.05 18.32
C ALA A 65 11.95 0.23 19.82
N ASP A 66 13.10 0.79 20.17
CA ASP A 66 13.39 1.17 21.56
C ASP A 66 12.42 2.21 22.09
N PHE A 67 12.03 3.19 21.26
CA PHE A 67 11.00 4.16 21.60
C PHE A 67 9.61 3.50 21.80
N ILE A 68 9.25 2.54 20.95
CA ILE A 68 8.00 1.79 21.09
C ILE A 68 7.96 1.07 22.44
N ASP A 69 9.07 0.45 22.83
CA ASP A 69 9.17 -0.26 24.11
C ASP A 69 9.22 0.72 25.31
N GLU A 70 10.02 1.80 25.23
CA GLU A 70 10.14 2.82 26.30
C GLU A 70 8.80 3.48 26.65
N TYR A 71 7.96 3.73 25.63
CA TYR A 71 6.66 4.39 25.78
C TYR A 71 5.47 3.42 25.77
N GLU A 72 5.68 2.12 25.97
CA GLU A 72 4.63 1.10 26.06
C GLU A 72 3.66 1.11 24.85
N LEU A 73 4.19 1.40 23.64
CA LEU A 73 3.38 1.57 22.43
C LEU A 73 3.11 0.27 21.69
N SER A 74 3.63 -0.88 22.11
CA SER A 74 3.52 -2.16 21.39
C SER A 74 2.07 -2.53 21.08
N ILE A 75 1.15 -2.31 22.04
CA ILE A 75 -0.27 -2.58 21.81
C ILE A 75 -0.90 -1.60 20.81
N LEU A 76 -0.42 -0.36 20.75
CA LEU A 76 -0.89 0.62 19.78
C LEU A 76 -0.48 0.24 18.36
N VAL A 77 0.72 -0.33 18.18
CA VAL A 77 1.19 -0.90 16.91
C VAL A 77 0.23 -1.98 16.41
N ASP A 78 -0.23 -2.87 17.31
CA ASP A 78 -1.19 -3.93 16.97
C ASP A 78 -2.60 -3.41 16.68
N LYS A 79 -3.01 -2.30 17.33
CA LYS A 79 -4.36 -1.72 17.19
C LYS A 79 -4.48 -0.67 16.10
N ALA A 80 -3.37 -0.10 15.66
CA ALA A 80 -3.35 0.83 14.54
C ALA A 80 -3.53 0.08 13.21
N GLU A 81 -4.30 0.63 12.30
CA GLU A 81 -4.46 0.11 10.95
C GLU A 81 -3.17 0.33 10.15
N ARG A 82 -2.30 -0.69 10.17
CA ARG A 82 -1.08 -0.68 9.37
C ARG A 82 -1.43 -0.93 7.90
N PRO A 83 -1.10 -0.02 6.98
CA PRO A 83 -1.25 -0.27 5.56
C PRO A 83 -0.43 -1.50 5.14
N PRO A 84 -0.97 -2.37 4.27
CA PRO A 84 -0.24 -3.55 3.80
C PRO A 84 1.01 -3.22 2.98
N GLU A 85 1.14 -1.98 2.54
CA GLU A 85 2.30 -1.43 1.84
C GLU A 85 3.52 -1.22 2.76
N MET A 86 3.29 -1.15 4.10
CA MET A 86 4.35 -0.94 5.07
C MET A 86 5.11 -2.23 5.38
N ASN A 87 6.44 -2.13 5.58
CA ASN A 87 7.26 -3.26 5.99
C ASN A 87 7.11 -3.55 7.49
N ASP A 88 7.46 -4.77 7.91
CA ASP A 88 7.62 -5.08 9.32
C ASP A 88 8.73 -4.21 9.93
N GLY A 89 8.48 -3.64 11.11
CA GLY A 89 9.40 -2.74 11.79
C GLY A 89 9.38 -1.28 11.29
N GLU A 90 8.56 -0.92 10.30
CA GLU A 90 8.29 0.47 9.95
C GLU A 90 7.10 0.97 10.79
N PHE A 91 7.35 1.85 11.75
CA PHE A 91 6.32 2.34 12.67
C PHE A 91 5.78 3.73 12.31
N PHE A 92 6.37 4.43 11.37
CA PHE A 92 6.02 5.83 11.09
C PHE A 92 4.58 6.04 10.60
N TYR A 93 3.85 4.98 10.19
CA TYR A 93 2.41 5.06 9.93
C TYR A 93 1.60 5.45 11.19
N LEU A 94 2.12 5.20 12.39
CA LEU A 94 1.50 5.65 13.63
C LEU A 94 1.44 7.18 13.70
N LEU A 95 2.44 7.85 13.12
CA LEU A 95 2.51 9.32 13.11
C LEU A 95 1.42 9.98 12.26
N TRP A 96 0.81 9.25 11.34
CA TRP A 96 -0.33 9.79 10.57
C TRP A 96 -1.58 10.02 11.43
N ASN A 97 -1.61 9.45 12.65
CA ASN A 97 -2.62 9.80 13.66
C ASN A 97 -2.34 11.16 14.31
N VAL A 98 -1.09 11.60 14.31
CA VAL A 98 -0.63 12.86 14.89
C VAL A 98 -0.59 13.96 13.82
N PHE A 99 -0.04 13.63 12.65
CA PHE A 99 0.21 14.48 11.48
C PHE A 99 -0.52 13.90 10.26
N PRO A 100 -1.85 14.01 10.17
CA PRO A 100 -2.63 13.40 9.09
C PRO A 100 -2.31 13.97 7.70
N GLU A 101 -1.81 15.20 7.62
CA GLU A 101 -1.36 15.87 6.41
C GLU A 101 -0.10 15.24 5.79
N GLU A 102 0.68 14.52 6.59
CA GLU A 102 1.91 13.83 6.16
C GLU A 102 1.65 12.39 5.68
N ARG A 103 0.39 11.96 5.71
CA ARG A 103 0.03 10.65 5.20
C ARG A 103 0.11 10.64 3.66
N PRO A 104 0.97 9.78 3.06
CA PRO A 104 0.96 9.61 1.63
C PRO A 104 -0.39 9.12 1.11
N SER A 105 -0.72 9.44 -0.11
CA SER A 105 -1.88 8.84 -0.80
C SER A 105 -1.72 7.32 -0.91
N ASP A 106 -2.83 6.62 -1.07
CA ASP A 106 -2.80 5.17 -1.24
C ASP A 106 -2.00 4.77 -2.49
N ASP A 107 -2.04 5.56 -3.56
CA ASP A 107 -1.24 5.34 -4.77
C ASP A 107 0.26 5.46 -4.50
N GLU A 108 0.70 6.46 -3.74
CA GLU A 108 2.11 6.63 -3.36
C GLU A 108 2.60 5.47 -2.51
N LEU A 109 1.78 4.95 -1.59
CA LEU A 109 2.11 3.77 -0.80
C LEU A 109 2.23 2.52 -1.67
N ILE A 110 1.31 2.31 -2.61
CA ILE A 110 1.35 1.21 -3.57
C ILE A 110 2.62 1.28 -4.43
N ILE A 111 2.93 2.46 -4.98
CA ILE A 111 4.13 2.71 -5.79
C ILE A 111 5.40 2.47 -4.97
N LYS A 112 5.47 2.95 -3.72
CA LYS A 112 6.59 2.68 -2.79
C LYS A 112 6.79 1.17 -2.63
N ALA A 113 5.74 0.43 -2.30
CA ALA A 113 5.83 -1.02 -2.11
C ALA A 113 6.29 -1.74 -3.39
N TYR A 114 5.78 -1.34 -4.55
CA TYR A 114 6.19 -1.92 -5.82
C TYR A 114 7.65 -1.57 -6.19
N THR A 115 8.07 -0.35 -5.97
CA THR A 115 9.47 0.08 -6.18
C THR A 115 10.44 -0.71 -5.31
N GLU A 116 10.08 -1.00 -4.06
CA GLU A 116 10.87 -1.85 -3.16
C GLU A 116 10.96 -3.30 -3.66
N VAL A 117 9.89 -3.83 -4.27
CA VAL A 117 9.91 -5.17 -4.92
C VAL A 117 10.81 -5.15 -6.16
N LEU A 118 10.75 -4.11 -6.99
CA LEU A 118 11.59 -3.99 -8.20
C LEU A 118 13.06 -3.84 -7.88
N SER A 119 13.40 -3.07 -6.84
CA SER A 119 14.79 -2.85 -6.40
C SER A 119 15.37 -4.05 -5.61
N GLY A 120 14.53 -5.02 -5.23
CA GLY A 120 14.94 -6.15 -4.40
C GLY A 120 15.06 -5.82 -2.90
N LYS A 121 14.74 -4.60 -2.48
CA LYS A 121 14.66 -4.23 -1.06
C LYS A 121 13.58 -5.07 -0.34
N ARG A 122 12.51 -5.41 -1.06
CA ARG A 122 11.46 -6.34 -0.63
C ARG A 122 11.50 -7.59 -1.50
N LYS A 123 11.47 -8.79 -0.89
CA LYS A 123 11.49 -10.07 -1.63
C LYS A 123 10.30 -10.25 -2.57
N GLY A 124 9.16 -9.64 -2.26
CA GLY A 124 7.92 -9.69 -3.01
C GLY A 124 6.83 -8.88 -2.33
N PHE A 125 5.65 -8.85 -2.91
CA PHE A 125 4.49 -8.24 -2.28
C PHE A 125 4.07 -8.98 -1.00
N PRO A 126 3.44 -8.32 -0.02
CA PRO A 126 2.92 -8.96 1.17
C PRO A 126 2.01 -10.13 0.82
N ARG A 127 1.96 -11.14 1.71
CA ARG A 127 1.05 -12.26 1.52
C ARG A 127 -0.40 -11.77 1.45
N GLY A 128 -1.11 -12.15 0.40
CA GLY A 128 -2.51 -11.73 0.20
C GLY A 128 -2.69 -10.34 -0.40
N TYR A 129 -1.62 -9.63 -0.76
CA TYR A 129 -1.68 -8.27 -1.29
C TYR A 129 -2.61 -8.12 -2.50
N PHE A 130 -2.62 -9.11 -3.39
CA PHE A 130 -3.50 -9.20 -4.55
C PHE A 130 -4.59 -10.28 -4.38
N LEU A 131 -4.92 -10.68 -3.15
CA LEU A 131 -6.06 -11.54 -2.88
C LEU A 131 -7.28 -10.68 -2.50
N LYS A 132 -8.46 -11.26 -2.71
CA LYS A 132 -9.78 -10.61 -2.62
C LYS A 132 -9.96 -9.68 -1.42
N ASN A 133 -9.83 -8.39 -1.65
CA ASN A 133 -10.36 -7.31 -0.84
C ASN A 133 -10.80 -6.16 -1.75
N ASN A 134 -11.47 -5.15 -1.24
CA ASN A 134 -12.08 -4.07 -2.01
C ASN A 134 -11.10 -3.18 -2.80
N HIS A 135 -9.77 -3.36 -2.65
CA HIS A 135 -8.75 -2.49 -3.28
C HIS A 135 -7.79 -3.25 -4.21
N VAL A 136 -8.05 -4.53 -4.48
CA VAL A 136 -7.14 -5.38 -5.27
C VAL A 136 -6.97 -4.90 -6.70
N GLU A 137 -8.06 -4.57 -7.36
CA GLU A 137 -8.03 -4.07 -8.73
C GLU A 137 -7.32 -2.72 -8.81
N HIS A 138 -7.58 -1.83 -7.86
CA HIS A 138 -6.91 -0.54 -7.77
C HIS A 138 -5.39 -0.69 -7.61
N ARG A 139 -4.93 -1.52 -6.66
CA ARG A 139 -3.49 -1.81 -6.50
C ARG A 139 -2.86 -2.36 -7.76
N ALA A 140 -3.55 -3.28 -8.43
CA ALA A 140 -3.06 -3.88 -9.66
C ALA A 140 -2.95 -2.85 -10.78
N VAL A 141 -3.94 -1.98 -10.94
CA VAL A 141 -3.94 -0.89 -11.92
C VAL A 141 -2.80 0.08 -11.64
N VAL A 142 -2.62 0.54 -10.40
CA VAL A 142 -1.55 1.47 -10.01
C VAL A 142 -0.17 0.86 -10.31
N CYS A 143 0.08 -0.40 -9.89
CA CYS A 143 1.34 -1.09 -10.18
C CYS A 143 1.59 -1.22 -11.69
N PHE A 144 0.56 -1.56 -12.48
CA PHE A 144 0.71 -1.74 -13.91
C PHE A 144 0.94 -0.41 -14.65
N ARG A 145 0.23 0.65 -14.27
CA ARG A 145 0.48 1.99 -14.80
C ARG A 145 1.88 2.47 -14.48
N TYR A 146 2.33 2.33 -13.24
CA TYR A 146 3.69 2.69 -12.84
C TYR A 146 4.74 1.90 -13.64
N LEU A 147 4.52 0.61 -13.90
CA LEU A 147 5.39 -0.17 -14.78
C LEU A 147 5.46 0.42 -16.18
N CYS A 148 4.32 0.71 -16.79
CA CYS A 148 4.26 1.22 -18.16
C CYS A 148 4.87 2.62 -18.29
N GLU A 149 4.43 3.54 -17.43
CA GLU A 149 4.70 4.97 -17.55
C GLU A 149 6.08 5.34 -16.98
N GLU A 150 6.43 4.80 -15.80
CA GLU A 150 7.64 5.22 -15.09
C GLU A 150 8.83 4.28 -15.29
N VAL A 151 8.60 2.97 -15.35
CA VAL A 151 9.69 1.99 -15.46
C VAL A 151 10.05 1.73 -16.92
N LEU A 152 9.05 1.52 -17.79
CA LEU A 152 9.25 1.22 -19.21
C LEU A 152 9.22 2.48 -20.08
N LYS A 153 8.73 3.62 -19.58
CA LYS A 153 8.60 4.90 -20.29
C LYS A 153 7.84 4.78 -21.61
N LEU A 154 6.75 4.00 -21.60
CA LEU A 154 5.91 3.77 -22.77
C LEU A 154 4.86 4.87 -22.92
N ASP A 155 4.66 5.32 -24.14
CA ASP A 155 3.47 6.08 -24.52
C ASP A 155 2.29 5.14 -24.86
N SER A 156 1.15 5.70 -25.21
CA SER A 156 -0.07 4.96 -25.52
C SER A 156 0.11 3.93 -26.63
N GLU A 157 0.95 4.21 -27.62
CA GLU A 157 1.23 3.29 -28.73
C GLU A 157 2.16 2.17 -28.27
N GLY A 158 3.24 2.52 -27.57
CA GLY A 158 4.17 1.58 -26.98
C GLY A 158 3.50 0.62 -25.98
N ILE A 159 2.51 1.06 -25.20
CA ILE A 159 1.71 0.22 -24.32
C ILE A 159 0.94 -0.82 -25.14
N CYS A 160 0.21 -0.37 -26.18
CA CYS A 160 -0.54 -1.26 -27.05
C CYS A 160 0.37 -2.29 -27.73
N GLU A 161 1.49 -1.86 -28.31
CA GLU A 161 2.45 -2.74 -28.96
C GLU A 161 3.06 -3.74 -27.98
N THR A 162 3.56 -3.27 -26.85
CA THR A 162 4.27 -4.10 -25.85
C THR A 162 3.38 -5.18 -25.27
N PHE A 163 2.14 -4.84 -24.91
CA PHE A 163 1.27 -5.75 -24.16
C PHE A 163 0.25 -6.51 -24.99
N THR A 164 0.19 -6.31 -26.31
CA THR A 164 -0.55 -7.19 -27.24
C THR A 164 0.30 -8.31 -27.84
N MET A 165 1.62 -8.26 -27.64
CA MET A 165 2.56 -9.25 -28.17
C MET A 165 2.61 -10.56 -27.35
N THR A 166 3.05 -11.64 -27.98
CA THR A 166 3.12 -12.98 -27.36
C THR A 166 4.02 -13.08 -26.13
N TYR A 167 5.00 -12.18 -25.99
CA TYR A 167 5.92 -12.14 -24.87
C TYR A 167 5.50 -11.22 -23.70
N SER A 168 4.33 -10.60 -23.77
CA SER A 168 3.81 -9.68 -22.74
C SER A 168 3.82 -10.28 -21.35
N ILE A 169 3.43 -11.55 -21.21
CA ILE A 169 3.47 -12.27 -19.91
C ILE A 169 4.91 -12.42 -19.38
N LYS A 170 5.91 -12.55 -20.27
CA LYS A 170 7.32 -12.59 -19.86
C LYS A 170 7.77 -11.24 -19.28
N ILE A 171 7.27 -10.13 -19.86
CA ILE A 171 7.52 -8.78 -19.32
C ILE A 171 6.91 -8.67 -17.93
N LEU A 172 5.63 -9.01 -17.75
CA LEU A 172 5.01 -9.00 -16.43
C LEU A 172 5.73 -9.89 -15.42
N SER A 173 6.19 -11.09 -15.82
CA SER A 173 7.00 -11.97 -14.97
C SER A 173 8.31 -11.33 -14.57
N LYS A 174 9.05 -10.70 -15.50
CA LYS A 174 10.30 -10.01 -15.23
C LYS A 174 10.12 -8.91 -14.17
N TYR A 175 9.02 -8.17 -14.27
CA TYR A 175 8.70 -7.06 -13.36
C TYR A 175 7.77 -7.47 -12.20
N LYS A 176 7.67 -8.78 -11.88
CA LYS A 176 6.94 -9.32 -10.70
C LYS A 176 5.42 -9.08 -10.71
N LEU A 177 4.82 -8.81 -11.86
CA LEU A 177 3.39 -8.50 -12.00
C LEU A 177 2.57 -9.60 -12.71
N LYS A 178 3.15 -10.79 -13.00
CA LYS A 178 2.42 -11.87 -13.65
C LYS A 178 1.13 -12.25 -12.90
N MET A 179 1.16 -12.21 -11.58
CA MET A 179 0.01 -12.53 -10.73
C MET A 179 -1.21 -11.63 -10.97
N LEU A 180 -1.02 -10.41 -11.50
CA LEU A 180 -2.16 -9.52 -11.83
C LEU A 180 -3.09 -10.16 -12.88
N VAL A 181 -2.50 -10.87 -13.84
CA VAL A 181 -3.26 -11.58 -14.87
C VAL A 181 -3.80 -12.91 -14.37
N ASP A 182 -3.00 -13.63 -13.54
CA ASP A 182 -3.36 -14.98 -13.10
C ASP A 182 -4.46 -14.97 -12.01
N ILE A 183 -4.55 -13.90 -11.22
CA ILE A 183 -5.37 -13.86 -9.98
C ILE A 183 -6.42 -12.75 -9.99
N VAL A 184 -6.07 -11.56 -10.53
CA VAL A 184 -6.92 -10.37 -10.38
C VAL A 184 -7.83 -10.17 -11.59
N PHE A 185 -7.30 -10.24 -12.81
CA PHE A 185 -8.01 -9.81 -14.03
C PHE A 185 -8.35 -10.93 -15.01
N ASP A 186 -8.02 -12.18 -14.74
CA ASP A 186 -8.22 -13.34 -15.63
C ASP A 186 -7.60 -13.21 -17.04
N SER A 187 -7.20 -12.03 -17.44
CA SER A 187 -6.52 -11.78 -18.71
C SER A 187 -5.75 -10.45 -18.71
N LEU A 188 -4.70 -10.39 -19.52
CA LEU A 188 -3.95 -9.17 -19.76
C LEU A 188 -4.82 -8.08 -20.41
N PHE A 189 -5.77 -8.47 -21.26
CA PHE A 189 -6.69 -7.53 -21.91
C PHE A 189 -7.59 -6.82 -20.89
N HIS A 190 -8.11 -7.54 -19.89
CA HIS A 190 -8.89 -6.93 -18.82
C HIS A 190 -8.06 -5.99 -17.95
N LEU A 191 -6.82 -6.37 -17.61
CA LEU A 191 -5.90 -5.50 -16.89
C LEU A 191 -5.62 -4.21 -17.68
N MET A 192 -5.32 -4.31 -18.98
CA MET A 192 -5.06 -3.15 -19.83
C MET A 192 -6.28 -2.23 -19.93
N ASN A 193 -7.48 -2.78 -20.11
CA ASN A 193 -8.70 -1.98 -20.19
C ASN A 193 -9.02 -1.29 -18.84
N ALA A 194 -8.75 -1.93 -17.71
CA ALA A 194 -8.92 -1.34 -16.40
C ALA A 194 -7.90 -0.22 -16.14
N ALA A 195 -6.66 -0.41 -16.59
CA ALA A 195 -5.60 0.57 -16.41
C ALA A 195 -5.69 1.75 -17.39
N TYR A 196 -6.12 1.51 -18.62
CA TYR A 196 -6.17 2.48 -19.72
C TYR A 196 -7.49 2.38 -20.50
N PRO A 197 -8.61 2.76 -19.88
CA PRO A 197 -9.93 2.67 -20.52
C PRO A 197 -10.02 3.51 -21.82
N GLU A 198 -9.23 4.58 -21.92
CA GLU A 198 -9.13 5.43 -23.11
C GLU A 198 -8.48 4.72 -24.31
N LEU A 199 -7.74 3.63 -24.09
CA LEU A 199 -7.12 2.84 -25.14
C LEU A 199 -7.96 1.64 -25.61
N ALA A 200 -9.15 1.42 -25.02
CA ALA A 200 -9.97 0.22 -25.29
C ALA A 200 -10.22 -0.04 -26.78
N GLY A 201 -10.54 0.99 -27.56
CA GLY A 201 -10.74 0.88 -29.01
C GLY A 201 -9.48 0.49 -29.78
N LYS A 202 -8.32 1.01 -29.38
CA LYS A 202 -7.02 0.63 -29.96
C LYS A 202 -6.66 -0.81 -29.62
N LEU A 203 -6.82 -1.21 -28.37
CA LEU A 203 -6.53 -2.56 -27.89
C LEU A 203 -7.36 -3.61 -28.64
N GLU A 204 -8.63 -3.35 -28.92
CA GLU A 204 -9.49 -4.27 -29.71
C GLU A 204 -8.99 -4.38 -31.14
N SER A 205 -8.57 -3.29 -31.80
CA SER A 205 -8.01 -3.34 -33.16
C SER A 205 -6.73 -4.18 -33.23
N TYR A 206 -5.79 -3.98 -32.31
CA TYR A 206 -4.58 -4.83 -32.22
C TYR A 206 -4.90 -6.31 -32.04
N ARG A 207 -5.90 -6.63 -31.22
CA ARG A 207 -6.35 -8.02 -31.00
C ARG A 207 -6.94 -8.66 -32.25
N VAL A 208 -7.72 -7.91 -33.02
CA VAL A 208 -8.31 -8.37 -34.29
C VAL A 208 -7.24 -8.61 -35.36
N ASP A 209 -6.30 -7.68 -35.48
CA ASP A 209 -5.23 -7.78 -36.48
C ASP A 209 -4.29 -8.96 -36.17
N LYS A 210 -4.00 -9.23 -34.89
CA LYS A 210 -3.24 -10.39 -34.48
C LYS A 210 -3.92 -11.70 -34.86
N ARG A 211 -5.23 -11.86 -34.60
CA ARG A 211 -6.00 -13.05 -35.00
C ARG A 211 -6.02 -13.26 -36.52
N ARG A 212 -6.07 -12.14 -37.28
CA ARG A 212 -6.00 -12.20 -38.75
C ARG A 212 -4.63 -12.65 -39.27
N ALA A 213 -3.56 -12.17 -38.60
CA ALA A 213 -2.20 -12.56 -38.95
C ALA A 213 -1.92 -14.04 -38.66
N GLU A 214 -2.35 -14.53 -37.49
CA GLU A 214 -2.22 -15.94 -37.11
C GLU A 214 -2.99 -16.88 -38.04
N ASN A 215 -4.22 -16.50 -38.47
CA ASN A 215 -5.03 -17.26 -39.39
C ASN A 215 -4.45 -17.29 -40.83
N LYS A 216 -3.71 -16.26 -41.25
CA LYS A 216 -3.02 -16.24 -42.56
C LYS A 216 -1.73 -17.07 -42.55
N GLY A 217 -1.04 -17.14 -41.39
CA GLY A 217 0.18 -17.94 -41.24
C GLY A 217 -0.07 -19.45 -41.22
N GLY A 218 -1.22 -19.88 -40.66
CA GLY A 218 -1.59 -21.29 -40.57
C GLY A 218 -2.01 -21.96 -41.91
N LYS A 219 -2.22 -21.19 -42.97
CA LYS A 219 -2.60 -21.74 -44.30
C LYS A 219 -1.41 -22.01 -45.25
N LYS A 220 -0.17 -21.73 -44.83
CA LYS A 220 1.02 -21.91 -45.68
C LYS A 220 1.82 -23.20 -45.42
N SER A 221 1.33 -24.11 -44.57
CA SER A 221 2.03 -25.36 -44.24
C SER A 221 1.23 -26.62 -44.61
N ALA A 222 0.36 -26.56 -45.64
CA ALA A 222 -0.40 -27.70 -46.16
C ALA A 222 -0.34 -27.73 -47.69
N ASP A 223 0.88 -27.74 -48.23
CA ASP A 223 1.16 -28.14 -49.65
C ASP A 223 2.50 -28.89 -49.66
#